data_7e81df5598936532085daf6920e64276
#
_entry.id   7e81df5598936532085daf6920e64276
#
_cell.length_a   1.000
_cell.length_b   1.000
_cell.length_c   1.000
_cell.angle_alpha   90.00
_cell.angle_beta   90.00
_cell.angle_gamma   90.00
#
_symmetry.space_group_name_H-M   'P 1'
#
loop_
_entity.id
_entity.type
_entity.pdbx_description
1 polymer ?
#
loop_
_entity_poly.entity_id
_entity_poly.type
_entity_poly.pdbx_seq_one_letter_code
_entity_poly.pdbx_strand_id
1 'polypeptide(L)'
;MRSVAKSIPSGVADFDSIIKGGFPLGSVVLLVGELGAGQMEFALTSAAKLSMVKERPDTAAFVLGAGRESRLPDKICYITFSRSRDEVLDELREAFNEDFFNAFERTVQFKDFSSAYFRKTLVPRSWAGESASLFSSDPVNDNVL
;
A
#
# COMPACT_ATOMS: atom_id res chain seq x y z
N MET A 1 -14.51 -12.50 30.06
CA MET A 1 -13.36 -12.25 29.17
C MET A 1 -13.84 -11.41 27.99
N ARG A 2 -13.49 -10.14 27.91
CA ARG A 2 -13.76 -9.33 26.73
C ARG A 2 -12.82 -9.82 25.63
N SER A 3 -13.39 -10.37 24.55
CA SER A 3 -12.65 -10.64 23.32
C SER A 3 -12.13 -9.28 22.84
N VAL A 4 -10.84 -9.06 22.96
CA VAL A 4 -10.18 -7.90 22.33
C VAL A 4 -10.37 -8.09 20.83
N ALA A 5 -11.21 -7.28 20.22
CA ALA A 5 -11.37 -7.29 18.78
C ALA A 5 -10.00 -6.99 18.17
N LYS A 6 -9.43 -7.98 17.50
CA LYS A 6 -8.12 -7.87 16.88
C LYS A 6 -8.28 -6.99 15.64
N SER A 7 -7.82 -5.75 15.72
CA SER A 7 -7.78 -4.79 14.61
C SER A 7 -6.35 -4.54 14.17
N ILE A 8 -6.19 -4.14 12.92
CA ILE A 8 -4.94 -3.63 12.35
C ILE A 8 -5.07 -2.11 12.27
N PRO A 9 -4.13 -1.33 12.81
CA PRO A 9 -4.18 0.12 12.71
C PRO A 9 -4.05 0.57 11.25
N SER A 10 -4.70 1.66 10.90
CA SER A 10 -4.52 2.27 9.58
C SER A 10 -3.20 3.01 9.44
N GLY A 11 -2.51 3.30 10.55
CA GLY A 11 -1.33 4.15 10.57
C GLY A 11 -1.66 5.66 10.62
N VAL A 12 -2.94 6.03 10.57
CA VAL A 12 -3.40 7.40 10.72
C VAL A 12 -4.11 7.52 12.08
N ALA A 13 -3.41 8.08 13.08
CA ALA A 13 -3.83 8.02 14.49
C ALA A 13 -5.22 8.62 14.74
N ASP A 14 -5.54 9.75 14.11
CA ASP A 14 -6.86 10.40 14.25
C ASP A 14 -7.96 9.55 13.63
N PHE A 15 -7.72 8.99 12.45
CA PHE A 15 -8.65 8.06 11.81
C PHE A 15 -8.86 6.80 12.66
N ASP A 16 -7.79 6.21 13.16
CA ASP A 16 -7.86 5.05 14.06
C ASP A 16 -8.64 5.35 15.34
N SER A 17 -8.60 6.60 15.80
CA SER A 17 -9.40 7.03 16.95
C SER A 17 -10.90 7.01 16.65
N ILE A 18 -11.29 7.43 15.45
CA ILE A 18 -12.68 7.45 15.00
C ILE A 18 -13.21 6.03 14.83
N ILE A 19 -12.44 5.13 14.23
CA ILE A 19 -12.83 3.73 13.99
C ILE A 19 -12.50 2.78 15.15
N LYS A 20 -12.18 3.33 16.34
CA LYS A 20 -11.92 2.58 17.58
C LYS A 20 -10.74 1.59 17.51
N GLY A 21 -9.66 1.99 16.81
CA GLY A 21 -8.39 1.29 16.88
C GLY A 21 -7.93 0.61 15.61
N GLY A 22 -8.54 0.90 14.49
CA GLY A 22 -8.14 0.37 13.18
C GLY A 22 -9.16 -0.55 12.53
N PHE A 23 -8.75 -1.18 11.43
CA PHE A 23 -9.62 -2.06 10.66
C PHE A 23 -9.74 -3.44 11.31
N PRO A 24 -10.94 -4.04 11.38
CA PRO A 24 -11.11 -5.40 11.86
C PRO A 24 -10.30 -6.40 11.02
N LEU A 25 -9.75 -7.42 11.65
CA LEU A 25 -9.06 -8.50 10.93
C LEU A 25 -10.01 -9.18 9.95
N GLY A 26 -9.52 -9.45 8.74
CA GLY A 26 -10.29 -10.09 7.68
C GLY A 26 -11.29 -9.16 6.98
N SER A 27 -11.31 -7.87 7.30
CA SER A 27 -12.17 -6.91 6.61
C SER A 27 -11.59 -6.52 5.25
N VAL A 28 -12.49 -6.17 4.33
CA VAL A 28 -12.19 -5.46 3.08
C VAL A 28 -12.64 -4.01 3.26
N VAL A 29 -11.74 -3.08 2.97
CA VAL A 29 -12.01 -1.64 3.08
C VAL A 29 -11.95 -1.03 1.70
N LEU A 30 -13.05 -0.39 1.28
CA LEU A 30 -13.13 0.35 0.03
C LEU A 30 -13.01 1.85 0.33
N LEU A 31 -11.99 2.49 -0.25
CA LEU A 31 -11.82 3.93 -0.20
C LEU A 31 -12.39 4.53 -1.49
N VAL A 32 -13.40 5.36 -1.35
CA VAL A 32 -14.09 6.02 -2.47
C VAL A 32 -13.96 7.52 -2.31
N GLY A 33 -13.56 8.18 -3.39
CA GLY A 33 -13.42 9.63 -3.39
C GLY A 33 -13.34 10.15 -4.83
N GLU A 34 -13.53 11.45 -4.99
CA GLU A 34 -13.27 12.13 -6.24
C GLU A 34 -11.77 12.18 -6.54
N LEU A 35 -11.40 12.55 -7.75
CA LEU A 35 -10.00 12.72 -8.12
C LEU A 35 -9.33 13.75 -7.20
N GLY A 36 -8.22 13.35 -6.57
CA GLY A 36 -7.50 14.20 -5.62
C GLY A 36 -8.07 14.19 -4.19
N ALA A 37 -9.00 13.32 -3.85
CA ALA A 37 -9.57 13.23 -2.49
C ALA A 37 -8.63 12.54 -1.46
N GLY A 38 -7.43 12.12 -1.86
CA GLY A 38 -6.41 11.60 -0.93
C GLY A 38 -6.50 10.11 -0.63
N GLN A 39 -7.31 9.32 -1.34
CA GLN A 39 -7.43 7.89 -1.08
C GLN A 39 -6.13 7.12 -1.37
N MET A 40 -5.37 7.54 -2.37
CA MET A 40 -4.08 6.94 -2.68
C MET A 40 -3.03 7.30 -1.62
N GLU A 41 -2.97 8.55 -1.26
CA GLU A 41 -2.09 9.09 -0.21
C GLU A 41 -2.40 8.44 1.14
N PHE A 42 -3.67 8.18 1.44
CA PHE A 42 -4.06 7.43 2.64
C PHE A 42 -3.51 6.00 2.60
N ALA A 43 -3.67 5.29 1.49
CA ALA A 43 -3.19 3.92 1.34
C ALA A 43 -1.66 3.84 1.44
N LEU A 44 -0.93 4.76 0.77
CA LEU A 44 0.52 4.84 0.83
C LEU A 44 1.02 5.21 2.24
N THR A 45 0.36 6.18 2.89
CA THR A 45 0.67 6.58 4.27
C THR A 45 0.49 5.41 5.23
N SER A 46 -0.61 4.68 5.08
CA SER A 46 -0.88 3.48 5.89
C SER A 46 0.22 2.43 5.71
N ALA A 47 0.55 2.09 4.48
CA ALA A 47 1.58 1.10 4.19
C ALA A 47 2.97 1.54 4.69
N ALA A 48 3.36 2.80 4.47
CA ALA A 48 4.66 3.34 4.90
C ALA A 48 4.80 3.35 6.43
N LYS A 49 3.77 3.82 7.15
CA LYS A 49 3.79 3.86 8.61
C LYS A 49 3.78 2.48 9.24
N LEU A 50 2.98 1.55 8.73
CA LEU A 50 2.99 0.17 9.21
C LEU A 50 4.33 -0.52 8.92
N SER A 51 4.96 -0.24 7.78
CA SER A 51 6.30 -0.73 7.43
C SER A 51 7.35 -0.21 8.41
N MET A 52 7.30 1.08 8.73
CA MET A 52 8.21 1.70 9.69
C MET A 52 8.14 1.05 11.07
N VAL A 53 6.92 0.86 11.60
CA VAL A 53 6.72 0.23 12.90
C VAL A 53 7.10 -1.25 12.89
N LYS A 54 6.91 -1.93 11.77
CA LYS A 54 7.31 -3.32 11.61
C LYS A 54 8.82 -3.48 11.62
N GLU A 55 9.56 -2.57 11.01
CA GLU A 55 11.03 -2.56 11.00
C GLU A 55 11.60 -2.07 12.31
N ARG A 56 10.99 -1.02 12.90
CA ARG A 56 11.41 -0.40 14.17
C ARG A 56 10.23 -0.35 15.15
N PRO A 57 9.98 -1.41 15.93
CA PRO A 57 8.85 -1.47 16.87
C PRO A 57 8.88 -0.38 17.96
N ASP A 58 10.03 0.16 18.28
CA ASP A 58 10.22 1.27 19.21
C ASP A 58 9.54 2.56 18.74
N THR A 59 9.32 2.72 17.44
CA THR A 59 8.64 3.88 16.86
C THR A 59 7.10 3.81 16.96
N ALA A 60 6.55 2.68 17.41
CA ALA A 60 5.09 2.43 17.39
C ALA A 60 4.28 3.51 18.11
N ALA A 61 4.71 3.94 19.28
CA ALA A 61 4.02 4.98 20.06
C ALA A 61 3.98 6.33 19.33
N PHE A 62 5.04 6.65 18.59
CA PHE A 62 5.14 7.88 17.81
C PHE A 62 4.34 7.79 16.51
N VAL A 63 4.46 6.67 15.79
CA VAL A 63 3.90 6.52 14.43
C VAL A 63 2.40 6.20 14.47
N LEU A 64 1.96 5.36 15.42
CA LEU A 64 0.58 4.87 15.53
C LEU A 64 -0.22 5.56 16.64
N GLY A 65 0.44 6.37 17.47
CA GLY A 65 -0.15 6.98 18.66
C GLY A 65 0.02 6.15 19.92
N ALA A 66 0.19 6.85 21.04
CA ALA A 66 0.45 6.23 22.34
C ALA A 66 -0.74 5.39 22.86
N GLY A 67 -0.44 4.29 23.53
CA GLY A 67 -1.39 3.53 24.33
C GLY A 67 -2.24 2.50 23.60
N ARG A 68 -1.87 2.10 22.38
CA ARG A 68 -2.60 1.08 21.62
C ARG A 68 -1.83 -0.22 21.49
N GLU A 69 -2.39 -1.29 22.03
CA GLU A 69 -2.00 -2.64 21.67
C GLU A 69 -2.60 -2.96 20.28
N SER A 70 -1.81 -2.66 19.23
CA SER A 70 -2.22 -2.91 17.85
C SER A 70 -1.51 -4.15 17.31
N ARG A 71 -2.26 -5.01 16.64
CA ARG A 71 -1.64 -6.11 15.91
C ARG A 71 -1.14 -5.59 14.57
N LEU A 72 0.16 -5.71 14.34
CA LEU A 72 0.75 -5.42 13.03
C LEU A 72 0.48 -6.58 12.05
N PRO A 73 0.34 -6.31 10.76
CA PRO A 73 0.22 -7.36 9.74
C PRO A 73 1.53 -8.14 9.62
N ASP A 74 1.45 -9.45 9.43
CA ASP A 74 2.63 -10.29 9.21
C ASP A 74 3.34 -9.93 7.90
N LYS A 75 2.55 -9.60 6.86
CA LYS A 75 3.03 -9.15 5.55
C LYS A 75 2.21 -7.97 5.07
N ILE A 76 2.87 -7.08 4.33
CA ILE A 76 2.22 -5.96 3.64
C ILE A 76 2.45 -6.19 2.15
N CYS A 77 1.38 -6.19 1.37
CA CYS A 77 1.45 -6.30 -0.07
C CYS A 77 0.77 -5.09 -0.71
N TYR A 78 1.48 -4.41 -1.60
CA TYR A 78 0.96 -3.31 -2.39
C TYR A 78 0.77 -3.78 -3.83
N ILE A 79 -0.47 -3.71 -4.32
CA ILE A 79 -0.84 -4.14 -5.66
C ILE A 79 -1.30 -2.93 -6.44
N THR A 80 -0.72 -2.69 -7.61
CA THR A 80 -1.11 -1.59 -8.50
C THR A 80 -1.53 -2.12 -9.87
N PHE A 81 -2.53 -1.44 -10.48
CA PHE A 81 -3.03 -1.75 -11.81
C PHE A 81 -2.91 -0.56 -12.78
N SER A 82 -2.91 0.66 -12.27
CA SER A 82 -2.94 1.89 -13.09
C SER A 82 -1.62 2.66 -13.10
N ARG A 83 -0.73 2.34 -12.17
CA ARG A 83 0.55 3.02 -12.00
C ARG A 83 1.66 1.98 -11.90
N SER A 84 2.82 2.30 -12.48
CA SER A 84 4.01 1.45 -12.34
C SER A 84 4.57 1.48 -10.92
N ARG A 85 5.37 0.49 -10.59
CA ARG A 85 6.10 0.46 -9.32
C ARG A 85 6.96 1.72 -9.13
N ASP A 86 7.65 2.14 -10.16
CA ASP A 86 8.60 3.26 -10.09
C ASP A 86 7.87 4.58 -9.82
N GLU A 87 6.74 4.83 -10.49
CA GLU A 87 5.90 6.01 -10.23
C GLU A 87 5.40 6.07 -8.78
N VAL A 88 5.01 4.92 -8.21
CA VAL A 88 4.56 4.86 -6.81
C VAL A 88 5.73 5.09 -5.85
N LEU A 89 6.91 4.55 -6.15
CA LEU A 89 8.10 4.75 -5.32
C LEU A 89 8.63 6.18 -5.38
N ASP A 90 8.56 6.83 -6.53
CA ASP A 90 8.97 8.23 -6.69
C ASP A 90 8.06 9.15 -5.88
N GLU A 91 6.73 8.97 -5.94
CA GLU A 91 5.78 9.71 -5.11
C GLU A 91 6.06 9.49 -3.61
N LEU A 92 6.34 8.26 -3.22
CA LEU A 92 6.62 7.95 -1.82
C LEU A 92 7.92 8.62 -1.35
N ARG A 93 8.94 8.70 -2.22
CA ARG A 93 10.21 9.37 -1.93
C ARG A 93 10.05 10.89 -1.77
N GLU A 94 9.13 11.48 -2.54
CA GLU A 94 8.81 12.91 -2.44
C GLU A 94 7.98 13.23 -1.18
N ALA A 95 7.06 12.33 -0.80
CA ALA A 95 6.11 12.56 0.28
C ALA A 95 6.66 12.23 1.68
N PHE A 96 7.62 11.31 1.78
CA PHE A 96 8.15 10.81 3.05
C PHE A 96 9.65 11.02 3.18
N ASN A 97 10.12 11.07 4.44
CA ASN A 97 11.55 11.05 4.69
C ASN A 97 12.16 9.68 4.35
N GLU A 98 13.48 9.66 4.26
CA GLU A 98 14.25 8.49 3.83
C GLU A 98 14.02 7.25 4.70
N ASP A 99 13.80 7.41 6.01
CA ASP A 99 13.55 6.30 6.92
C ASP A 99 12.25 5.55 6.58
N PHE A 100 11.17 6.29 6.32
CA PHE A 100 9.89 5.69 5.92
C PHE A 100 9.97 5.06 4.54
N PHE A 101 10.63 5.71 3.59
CA PHE A 101 10.84 5.17 2.26
C PHE A 101 11.60 3.84 2.31
N ASN A 102 12.72 3.81 3.02
CA ASN A 102 13.55 2.61 3.16
C ASN A 102 12.79 1.48 3.87
N ALA A 103 12.01 1.78 4.91
CA ALA A 103 11.19 0.80 5.60
C ALA A 103 10.11 0.21 4.67
N PHE A 104 9.47 1.06 3.87
CA PHE A 104 8.49 0.61 2.87
C PHE A 104 9.14 -0.31 1.84
N GLU A 105 10.25 0.10 1.22
CA GLU A 105 10.92 -0.66 0.17
C GLU A 105 11.37 -2.05 0.64
N ARG A 106 11.85 -2.17 1.89
CA ARG A 106 12.28 -3.45 2.47
C ARG A 106 11.13 -4.36 2.92
N THR A 107 10.02 -3.78 3.36
CA THR A 107 8.96 -4.53 4.04
C THR A 107 7.80 -4.88 3.14
N VAL A 108 7.48 -4.02 2.15
CA VAL A 108 6.31 -4.18 1.29
C VAL A 108 6.63 -5.08 0.11
N GLN A 109 5.81 -6.12 -0.04
CA GLN A 109 5.81 -6.93 -1.27
C GLN A 109 5.04 -6.17 -2.35
N PHE A 110 5.75 -5.71 -3.35
CA PHE A 110 5.15 -4.94 -4.43
C PHE A 110 4.75 -5.84 -5.59
N LYS A 111 3.52 -5.68 -6.10
CA LYS A 111 2.99 -6.37 -7.27
C LYS A 111 2.48 -5.33 -8.27
N ASP A 112 3.17 -5.22 -9.38
CA ASP A 112 2.84 -4.29 -10.46
C ASP A 112 2.14 -5.05 -11.61
N PHE A 113 0.85 -4.75 -11.78
CA PHE A 113 0.04 -5.26 -12.87
C PHE A 113 -0.31 -4.18 -13.91
N SER A 114 0.32 -3.01 -13.86
CA SER A 114 0.00 -1.89 -14.75
C SER A 114 0.14 -2.28 -16.22
N SER A 115 1.22 -2.93 -16.60
CA SER A 115 1.43 -3.39 -17.97
C SER A 115 0.39 -4.45 -18.40
N ALA A 116 0.01 -5.36 -17.51
CA ALA A 116 -1.00 -6.38 -17.79
C ALA A 116 -2.40 -5.78 -17.92
N TYR A 117 -2.71 -4.77 -17.09
CA TYR A 117 -3.97 -4.03 -17.15
C TYR A 117 -4.13 -3.34 -18.50
N PHE A 118 -3.13 -2.58 -18.95
CA PHE A 118 -3.19 -1.88 -20.23
C PHE A 118 -3.20 -2.82 -21.45
N ARG A 119 -2.63 -4.02 -21.34
CA ARG A 119 -2.72 -5.05 -22.40
C ARG A 119 -4.14 -5.53 -22.66
N LYS A 120 -4.98 -5.58 -21.63
CA LYS A 120 -6.34 -6.12 -21.68
C LYS A 120 -7.41 -5.06 -21.86
N THR A 121 -7.06 -3.78 -21.79
CA THR A 121 -7.97 -2.68 -22.03
C THR A 121 -8.07 -2.35 -23.53
N LEU A 122 -9.17 -1.71 -23.93
CA LEU A 122 -9.39 -1.25 -25.32
C LEU A 122 -8.55 -0.01 -25.69
N VAL A 123 -7.54 0.32 -24.92
CA VAL A 123 -6.63 1.43 -25.21
C VAL A 123 -5.79 1.07 -26.44
N PRO A 124 -5.78 1.90 -27.50
CA PRO A 124 -4.94 1.67 -28.66
C PRO A 124 -3.47 1.53 -28.25
N ARG A 125 -2.77 0.53 -28.80
CA ARG A 125 -1.36 0.26 -28.48
C ARG A 125 -0.46 1.46 -28.77
N SER A 126 -0.82 2.30 -29.73
CA SER A 126 -0.12 3.55 -30.05
C SER A 126 -0.14 4.59 -28.93
N TRP A 127 -1.06 4.47 -27.96
CA TRP A 127 -1.18 5.39 -26.83
C TRP A 127 -0.44 4.89 -25.57
N ALA A 128 -0.02 3.63 -25.60
CA ALA A 128 0.69 3.01 -24.45
C ALA A 128 2.20 3.34 -24.42
N GLY A 129 2.69 4.20 -25.31
CA GLY A 129 4.10 4.61 -25.39
C GLY A 129 5.04 3.50 -25.87
N GLU A 130 6.35 3.76 -25.88
CA GLU A 130 7.39 2.81 -26.32
C GLU A 130 7.55 1.56 -25.45
N SER A 131 6.83 1.45 -24.35
CA SER A 131 6.65 0.20 -23.60
C SER A 131 6.02 -0.92 -24.46
N ALA A 132 5.65 -0.65 -25.70
CA ALA A 132 5.19 -1.65 -26.66
C ALA A 132 6.24 -2.74 -26.96
N SER A 133 7.53 -2.49 -26.71
CA SER A 133 8.58 -3.52 -26.84
C SER A 133 8.53 -4.56 -25.71
N LEU A 134 7.95 -4.22 -24.55
CA LEU A 134 7.66 -5.17 -23.48
C LEU A 134 6.49 -6.10 -23.80
N PHE A 135 5.81 -5.87 -24.93
CA PHE A 135 4.72 -6.72 -25.42
C PHE A 135 5.21 -7.87 -26.31
N SER A 136 6.51 -8.04 -26.52
CA SER A 136 7.05 -9.23 -27.16
C SER A 136 7.07 -10.39 -26.16
N SER A 137 6.07 -11.24 -26.27
CA SER A 137 6.07 -12.69 -26.02
C SER A 137 6.78 -13.28 -24.79
N ASP A 138 7.06 -12.55 -23.73
CA ASP A 138 7.42 -13.22 -22.48
C ASP A 138 6.16 -13.81 -21.84
N PRO A 139 6.12 -15.13 -21.62
CA PRO A 139 4.99 -15.73 -20.91
C PRO A 139 4.90 -15.07 -19.56
N VAL A 140 3.72 -14.53 -19.25
CA VAL A 140 3.34 -14.18 -17.90
C VAL A 140 3.70 -15.41 -17.06
N ASN A 141 4.64 -15.23 -16.14
CA ASN A 141 5.04 -16.32 -15.26
C ASN A 141 3.81 -16.66 -14.45
N ASP A 142 3.13 -17.76 -14.83
CA ASP A 142 1.89 -18.27 -14.20
C ASP A 142 2.09 -18.75 -12.75
N ASN A 143 3.22 -18.44 -12.14
CA ASN A 143 3.53 -18.72 -10.76
C ASN A 143 3.03 -17.63 -9.80
N VAL A 144 1.81 -17.14 -10.00
CA VAL A 144 1.09 -16.30 -9.04
C VAL A 144 -0.19 -17.03 -8.61
N LEU A 145 0.01 -18.12 -7.89
CA LEU A 145 -0.97 -18.69 -6.97
C LEU A 145 -0.29 -18.92 -5.63
#